data_9da9652f210909d06b739abf59e38088
#
_entry.id   9da9652f210909d06b739abf59e38088
#
_cell.length_a   1.000
_cell.length_b   1.000
_cell.length_c   1.000
_cell.angle_alpha   90.00
_cell.angle_beta   90.00
_cell.angle_gamma   90.00
#
_symmetry.space_group_name_H-M   'P 1'
#
loop_
_entity.id
_entity.type
_entity.pdbx_description
1 polymer ?
#
loop_
_entity_poly.entity_id
_entity_poly.type
_entity_poly.pdbx_seq_one_letter_code
_entity_poly.pdbx_strand_id
1 'polypeptide(L)'
;VLGVSPDINKIIKLSHSHGIPILIDGCQGVVHQKTDVQDLDCDFYLFSGHKIYGPNGIGVLYAKSEHLEKMRPWRGGGDMIKQVQKENITYNEAPNKFEAGTPNITGAIGLGMALNYFDKKIKEGVFKHEQEISNYLHNQIKTVKDIIVYGEENTDSPIVTFNVKDQHPHDISTIIDNYGIAIRAGQHCCGPLMDLLGINAS
;
A
#
# COMPACT_ATOMS: atom_id res chain seq x y z
N VAL A 1 1.95 -9.77 1.64
CA VAL A 1 2.94 -10.82 1.47
C VAL A 1 2.33 -12.02 0.76
N LEU A 2 1.26 -12.61 1.27
CA LEU A 2 0.64 -13.81 0.70
C LEU A 2 -0.35 -13.54 -0.46
N GLY A 3 -0.42 -12.32 -0.95
CA GLY A 3 -1.44 -11.97 -1.93
C GLY A 3 -2.87 -11.93 -1.38
N VAL A 4 -3.04 -11.89 -0.07
CA VAL A 4 -4.36 -11.85 0.58
C VAL A 4 -4.75 -10.42 0.87
N SER A 5 -5.96 -10.04 0.47
CA SER A 5 -6.59 -8.77 0.84
C SER A 5 -7.65 -9.04 1.92
N PRO A 6 -7.57 -8.43 3.11
CA PRO A 6 -8.61 -8.57 4.11
C PRO A 6 -9.90 -7.89 3.65
N ASP A 7 -11.04 -8.36 4.14
CA ASP A 7 -12.34 -7.69 3.93
C ASP A 7 -12.38 -6.39 4.73
N ILE A 8 -11.81 -5.32 4.13
CA ILE A 8 -11.69 -4.00 4.79
C ILE A 8 -13.07 -3.40 5.10
N ASN A 9 -14.08 -3.63 4.27
CA ASN A 9 -15.44 -3.13 4.53
C ASN A 9 -16.02 -3.72 5.83
N LYS A 10 -15.81 -5.01 6.04
CA LYS A 10 -16.24 -5.68 7.28
C LYS A 10 -15.46 -5.19 8.48
N ILE A 11 -14.15 -4.98 8.34
CA ILE A 11 -13.30 -4.47 9.42
C ILE A 11 -13.68 -3.04 9.79
N ILE A 12 -13.92 -2.16 8.80
CA ILE A 12 -14.38 -0.78 9.02
C ILE A 12 -15.70 -0.76 9.79
N LYS A 13 -16.69 -1.52 9.33
CA LYS A 13 -18.00 -1.63 9.99
C LYS A 13 -17.89 -2.13 11.44
N LEU A 14 -17.04 -3.12 11.67
CA LEU A 14 -16.78 -3.64 13.00
C LEU A 14 -16.13 -2.57 13.91
N SER A 15 -15.10 -1.87 13.41
CA SER A 15 -14.44 -0.79 14.14
C SER A 15 -15.43 0.31 14.54
N HIS A 16 -16.22 0.78 13.58
CA HIS A 16 -17.22 1.83 13.81
C HIS A 16 -18.33 1.39 14.76
N SER A 17 -18.73 0.12 14.74
CA SER A 17 -19.72 -0.39 15.69
C SER A 17 -19.27 -0.30 17.15
N HIS A 18 -17.97 -0.16 17.39
CA HIS A 18 -17.36 0.04 18.70
C HIS A 18 -16.89 1.51 18.93
N GLY A 19 -17.21 2.43 18.02
CA GLY A 19 -16.80 3.83 18.10
C GLY A 19 -15.29 4.03 17.94
N ILE A 20 -14.60 3.11 17.29
CA ILE A 20 -13.14 3.14 17.09
C ILE A 20 -12.83 3.65 15.68
N PRO A 21 -12.08 4.75 15.54
CA PRO A 21 -11.62 5.19 14.20
C PRO A 21 -10.61 4.21 13.61
N ILE A 22 -10.61 4.11 12.29
CA ILE A 22 -9.78 3.16 11.57
C ILE A 22 -8.89 3.82 10.50
N LEU A 23 -7.62 3.42 10.47
CA LEU A 23 -6.68 3.78 9.42
C LEU A 23 -6.41 2.59 8.52
N ILE A 24 -6.56 2.80 7.22
CA ILE A 24 -6.24 1.80 6.19
C ILE A 24 -4.87 2.12 5.57
N ASP A 25 -3.92 1.20 5.67
CA ASP A 25 -2.73 1.22 4.84
C ASP A 25 -3.08 0.69 3.45
N GLY A 26 -3.32 1.62 2.54
CA GLY A 26 -3.70 1.34 1.17
C GLY A 26 -2.54 1.31 0.19
N CYS A 27 -1.29 1.20 0.66
CA CYS A 27 -0.11 1.26 -0.22
C CYS A 27 -0.11 0.25 -1.37
N GLN A 28 -0.70 -0.92 -1.18
CA GLN A 28 -0.91 -1.90 -2.24
C GLN A 28 -2.32 -1.79 -2.83
N GLY A 29 -3.33 -1.57 -1.99
CA GLY A 29 -4.72 -1.50 -2.43
C GLY A 29 -4.96 -0.45 -3.53
N VAL A 30 -4.38 0.75 -3.37
CA VAL A 30 -4.61 1.88 -4.29
C VAL A 30 -4.18 1.60 -5.74
N VAL A 31 -3.24 0.68 -5.96
CA VAL A 31 -2.71 0.38 -7.30
C VAL A 31 -3.33 -0.89 -7.93
N HIS A 32 -3.92 -1.76 -7.12
CA HIS A 32 -4.47 -3.04 -7.58
C HIS A 32 -6.00 -3.10 -7.61
N GLN A 33 -6.68 -2.12 -7.01
CA GLN A 33 -8.14 -2.07 -6.98
C GLN A 33 -8.65 -0.63 -6.99
N LYS A 34 -9.88 -0.46 -7.50
CA LYS A 34 -10.54 0.84 -7.41
C LYS A 34 -10.76 1.19 -5.94
N THR A 35 -10.24 2.33 -5.53
CA THR A 35 -10.39 2.85 -4.17
C THR A 35 -11.22 4.14 -4.20
N ASP A 36 -12.29 4.16 -3.43
CA ASP A 36 -13.06 5.36 -3.12
C ASP A 36 -13.18 5.47 -1.59
N VAL A 37 -12.55 6.48 -1.02
CA VAL A 37 -12.49 6.66 0.43
C VAL A 37 -13.85 7.07 1.03
N GLN A 38 -14.74 7.64 0.23
CA GLN A 38 -16.11 7.97 0.67
C GLN A 38 -16.97 6.71 0.74
N ASP A 39 -16.89 5.84 -0.27
CA ASP A 39 -17.60 4.57 -0.28
C ASP A 39 -17.09 3.62 0.82
N LEU A 40 -15.77 3.64 1.08
CA LEU A 40 -15.16 2.86 2.17
C LEU A 40 -15.57 3.37 3.54
N ASP A 41 -15.84 4.67 3.67
CA ASP A 41 -16.13 5.35 4.94
C ASP A 41 -15.02 5.19 6.00
N CYS A 42 -13.77 4.97 5.59
CA CYS A 42 -12.64 4.88 6.52
C CYS A 42 -12.29 6.28 7.09
N ASP A 43 -11.77 6.30 8.31
CA ASP A 43 -11.39 7.58 8.96
C ASP A 43 -10.07 8.12 8.42
N PHE A 44 -9.15 7.22 8.10
CA PHE A 44 -7.86 7.53 7.51
C PHE A 44 -7.51 6.52 6.41
N TYR A 45 -6.89 7.01 5.35
CA TYR A 45 -6.33 6.17 4.28
C TYR A 45 -4.99 6.73 3.83
N LEU A 46 -3.97 5.90 3.76
CA LEU A 46 -2.65 6.34 3.32
C LEU A 46 -2.09 5.48 2.19
N PHE A 47 -1.25 6.10 1.38
CA PHE A 47 -0.44 5.39 0.39
C PHE A 47 0.86 6.13 0.07
N SER A 48 1.83 5.40 -0.47
CA SER A 48 3.14 5.92 -0.86
C SER A 48 3.20 6.13 -2.37
N GLY A 49 3.72 7.28 -2.79
CA GLY A 49 3.77 7.68 -4.20
C GLY A 49 4.55 6.71 -5.09
N HIS A 50 5.69 6.18 -4.61
CA HIS A 50 6.51 5.26 -5.41
C HIS A 50 5.83 3.91 -5.72
N LYS A 51 4.76 3.55 -5.00
CA LYS A 51 3.99 2.32 -5.27
C LYS A 51 2.90 2.53 -6.32
N ILE A 52 2.59 3.77 -6.67
CA ILE A 52 1.60 4.14 -7.69
C ILE A 52 2.24 4.94 -8.83
N TYR A 53 3.37 4.46 -9.33
CA TYR A 53 4.13 5.03 -10.45
C TYR A 53 4.69 6.44 -10.20
N GLY A 54 4.55 6.97 -8.98
CA GLY A 54 5.03 8.28 -8.58
C GLY A 54 6.48 8.28 -8.06
N PRO A 55 7.03 9.45 -7.76
CA PRO A 55 8.37 9.59 -7.24
C PRO A 55 8.51 9.08 -5.81
N ASN A 56 9.77 8.79 -5.43
CA ASN A 56 10.12 8.52 -4.03
C ASN A 56 9.99 9.77 -3.16
N GLY A 57 9.85 9.58 -1.85
CA GLY A 57 9.87 10.65 -0.86
C GLY A 57 8.57 11.46 -0.78
N ILE A 58 7.47 10.95 -1.33
CA ILE A 58 6.14 11.54 -1.22
C ILE A 58 5.10 10.44 -1.00
N GLY A 59 4.04 10.79 -0.29
CA GLY A 59 2.86 9.96 -0.06
C GLY A 59 1.66 10.84 0.25
N VAL A 60 0.52 10.22 0.40
CA VAL A 60 -0.75 10.89 0.70
C VAL A 60 -1.37 10.27 1.94
N LEU A 61 -1.88 11.11 2.83
CA LEU A 61 -2.78 10.74 3.91
C LEU A 61 -4.12 11.45 3.68
N TYR A 62 -5.16 10.67 3.43
CA TYR A 62 -6.54 11.12 3.55
C TYR A 62 -7.00 10.96 4.99
N ALA A 63 -7.78 11.91 5.48
CA ALA A 63 -8.51 11.77 6.74
C ALA A 63 -9.83 12.54 6.69
N LYS A 64 -10.83 12.07 7.43
CA LYS A 64 -12.08 12.80 7.63
C LYS A 64 -11.80 14.14 8.33
N SER A 65 -12.46 15.21 7.91
CA SER A 65 -12.24 16.58 8.41
C SER A 65 -12.35 16.68 9.93
N GLU A 66 -13.30 15.98 10.53
CA GLU A 66 -13.53 16.00 11.98
C GLU A 66 -12.31 15.48 12.79
N HIS A 67 -11.54 14.56 12.22
CA HIS A 67 -10.29 14.10 12.84
C HIS A 67 -9.17 15.12 12.66
N LEU A 68 -9.03 15.67 11.45
CA LEU A 68 -8.03 16.69 11.15
C LEU A 68 -8.20 17.96 12.02
N GLU A 69 -9.43 18.36 12.30
CA GLU A 69 -9.73 19.49 13.18
C GLU A 69 -9.25 19.26 14.61
N LYS A 70 -9.49 18.06 15.16
CA LYS A 70 -9.13 17.69 16.54
C LYS A 70 -7.66 17.35 16.73
N MET A 71 -7.00 16.83 15.71
CA MET A 71 -5.61 16.41 15.79
C MET A 71 -4.66 17.61 15.94
N ARG A 72 -3.60 17.42 16.73
CA ARG A 72 -2.48 18.36 16.77
C ARG A 72 -1.45 17.99 15.71
N PRO A 73 -0.78 18.96 15.09
CA PRO A 73 0.31 18.66 14.17
C PRO A 73 1.47 17.96 14.91
N TRP A 74 2.07 17.00 14.23
CA TRP A 74 3.22 16.25 14.78
C TRP A 74 4.52 17.05 14.70
N ARG A 75 4.68 17.87 13.67
CA ARG A 75 5.86 18.71 13.44
C ARG A 75 5.47 20.18 13.40
N GLY A 76 6.40 21.05 13.81
CA GLY A 76 6.26 22.49 13.64
C GLY A 76 7.21 22.98 12.53
N GLY A 77 6.79 24.06 11.83
CA GLY A 77 7.59 24.68 10.77
C GLY A 77 6.87 25.87 10.14
N GLY A 78 7.45 26.44 9.08
CA GLY A 78 6.83 27.50 8.30
C GLY A 78 5.54 27.04 7.64
N ASP A 79 4.73 27.97 7.18
CA ASP A 79 3.48 27.85 6.43
C ASP A 79 2.31 27.18 7.16
N MET A 80 2.54 26.34 8.16
CA MET A 80 1.51 25.68 8.96
C MET A 80 0.98 26.50 10.13
N ILE A 81 1.67 27.59 10.48
CA ILE A 81 1.40 28.41 11.67
C ILE A 81 0.56 29.62 11.26
N LYS A 82 -0.54 29.89 11.98
CA LYS A 82 -1.32 31.10 11.84
C LYS A 82 -0.78 32.24 12.69
N GLN A 83 -0.43 31.93 13.95
CA GLN A 83 0.13 32.91 14.87
C GLN A 83 1.03 32.24 15.90
N VAL A 84 2.17 32.88 16.21
CA VAL A 84 3.07 32.48 17.29
C VAL A 84 3.07 33.58 18.35
N GLN A 85 2.73 33.20 19.58
CA GLN A 85 2.85 34.03 20.77
C GLN A 85 3.75 33.31 21.79
N LYS A 86 4.23 34.03 22.80
CA LYS A 86 5.17 33.51 23.80
C LYS A 86 4.61 32.24 24.50
N GLU A 87 3.31 32.17 24.73
CA GLU A 87 2.65 31.10 25.49
C GLU A 87 1.63 30.32 24.66
N ASN A 88 1.41 30.69 23.40
CA ASN A 88 0.41 30.04 22.54
C ASN A 88 0.83 30.05 21.08
N ILE A 89 0.54 28.94 20.41
CA ILE A 89 0.72 28.78 18.96
C ILE A 89 -0.62 28.37 18.37
N THR A 90 -1.07 29.09 17.37
CA THR A 90 -2.25 28.70 16.57
C THR A 90 -1.82 28.28 15.18
N TYR A 91 -2.52 27.29 14.64
CA TYR A 91 -2.19 26.67 13.38
C TYR A 91 -3.20 27.06 12.30
N ASN A 92 -2.77 26.96 11.05
CA ASN A 92 -3.67 27.05 9.91
C ASN A 92 -4.67 25.87 9.91
N GLU A 93 -5.63 25.94 9.00
CA GLU A 93 -6.56 24.82 8.78
C GLU A 93 -5.85 23.67 8.02
N ALA A 94 -6.44 22.49 8.04
CA ALA A 94 -6.00 21.37 7.20
C ALA A 94 -6.21 21.74 5.71
N PRO A 95 -5.33 21.32 4.79
CA PRO A 95 -4.18 20.43 5.01
C PRO A 95 -2.93 21.13 5.57
N ASN A 96 -2.80 22.46 5.45
CA ASN A 96 -1.60 23.22 5.78
C ASN A 96 -1.16 23.04 7.24
N LYS A 97 -2.10 22.83 8.16
CA LYS A 97 -1.84 22.51 9.57
C LYS A 97 -0.86 21.33 9.77
N PHE A 98 -0.78 20.41 8.82
CA PHE A 98 0.05 19.21 8.89
C PHE A 98 1.25 19.24 7.95
N GLU A 99 1.42 20.31 7.17
CA GLU A 99 2.43 20.49 6.14
C GLU A 99 3.49 21.50 6.62
N ALA A 100 4.46 21.01 7.39
CA ALA A 100 5.48 21.86 8.04
C ALA A 100 6.66 22.20 7.11
N GLY A 101 6.83 23.48 6.79
CA GLY A 101 7.91 24.02 5.96
C GLY A 101 7.65 23.86 4.45
N THR A 102 8.65 24.20 3.64
CA THR A 102 8.56 24.06 2.18
C THR A 102 8.30 22.63 1.79
N PRO A 103 7.18 22.32 1.10
CA PRO A 103 6.83 20.94 0.74
C PRO A 103 7.75 20.39 -0.35
N ASN A 104 7.71 19.08 -0.56
CA ASN A 104 8.36 18.42 -1.70
C ASN A 104 7.59 18.75 -3.01
N ILE A 105 7.82 19.96 -3.54
CA ILE A 105 7.11 20.50 -4.69
C ILE A 105 7.25 19.59 -5.92
N THR A 106 8.48 19.19 -6.24
CA THR A 106 8.76 18.31 -7.37
C THR A 106 8.07 16.96 -7.21
N GLY A 107 8.12 16.38 -6.00
CA GLY A 107 7.43 15.14 -5.69
C GLY A 107 5.92 15.25 -5.83
N ALA A 108 5.31 16.35 -5.37
CA ALA A 108 3.87 16.59 -5.48
C ALA A 108 3.42 16.68 -6.95
N ILE A 109 4.14 17.45 -7.77
CA ILE A 109 3.86 17.56 -9.21
C ILE A 109 4.02 16.19 -9.89
N GLY A 110 5.12 15.48 -9.60
CA GLY A 110 5.39 14.16 -10.17
C GLY A 110 4.33 13.12 -9.78
N LEU A 111 3.87 13.15 -8.51
CA LEU A 111 2.77 12.29 -8.07
C LEU A 111 1.46 12.62 -8.78
N GLY A 112 1.13 13.90 -8.95
CA GLY A 112 -0.05 14.32 -9.71
C GLY A 112 -0.03 13.81 -11.15
N MET A 113 1.12 13.85 -11.82
CA MET A 113 1.28 13.29 -13.16
C MET A 113 1.13 11.75 -13.17
N ALA A 114 1.68 11.05 -12.17
CA ALA A 114 1.54 9.61 -12.03
C ALA A 114 0.08 9.19 -11.82
N LEU A 115 -0.66 9.92 -10.99
CA LEU A 115 -2.09 9.67 -10.77
C LEU A 115 -2.92 9.87 -12.04
N ASN A 116 -2.63 10.91 -12.82
CA ASN A 116 -3.27 11.13 -14.12
C ASN A 116 -2.95 10.00 -15.13
N TYR A 117 -1.71 9.53 -15.15
CA TYR A 117 -1.32 8.36 -15.95
C TYR A 117 -2.08 7.10 -15.52
N PHE A 118 -2.15 6.87 -14.21
CA PHE A 118 -2.83 5.69 -13.68
C PHE A 118 -4.34 5.73 -13.93
N ASP A 119 -5.00 6.88 -13.75
CA ASP A 119 -6.43 7.04 -14.08
C ASP A 119 -6.72 6.71 -15.55
N LYS A 120 -5.82 7.10 -16.46
CA LYS A 120 -5.90 6.69 -17.87
C LYS A 120 -5.80 5.18 -18.02
N LYS A 121 -4.88 4.51 -17.30
CA LYS A 121 -4.71 3.05 -17.35
C LYS A 121 -5.92 2.31 -16.77
N ILE A 122 -6.54 2.84 -15.73
CA ILE A 122 -7.80 2.30 -15.19
C ILE A 122 -8.88 2.30 -16.27
N LYS A 123 -9.04 3.41 -17.00
CA LYS A 123 -10.01 3.54 -18.11
C LYS A 123 -9.69 2.61 -19.29
N GLU A 124 -8.43 2.29 -19.50
CA GLU A 124 -7.94 1.30 -20.49
C GLU A 124 -8.13 -0.16 -20.03
N GLY A 125 -8.58 -0.40 -18.80
CA GLY A 125 -8.89 -1.75 -18.29
C GLY A 125 -7.73 -2.46 -17.59
N VAL A 126 -6.78 -1.73 -17.01
CA VAL A 126 -5.58 -2.31 -16.36
C VAL A 126 -5.91 -3.34 -15.29
N PHE A 127 -6.94 -3.12 -14.46
CA PHE A 127 -7.32 -4.08 -13.42
C PHE A 127 -7.78 -5.43 -13.99
N LYS A 128 -8.54 -5.41 -15.09
CA LYS A 128 -8.95 -6.64 -15.77
C LYS A 128 -7.75 -7.39 -16.33
N HIS A 129 -6.84 -6.69 -16.96
CA HIS A 129 -5.61 -7.26 -17.51
C HIS A 129 -4.72 -7.86 -16.41
N GLU A 130 -4.55 -7.15 -15.30
CA GLU A 130 -3.80 -7.63 -14.13
C GLU A 130 -4.41 -8.92 -13.56
N GLN A 131 -5.73 -8.96 -13.42
CA GLN A 131 -6.44 -10.15 -12.95
C GLN A 131 -6.27 -11.35 -13.90
N GLU A 132 -6.35 -11.13 -15.23
CA GLU A 132 -6.12 -12.17 -16.22
C GLU A 132 -4.70 -12.76 -16.11
N ILE A 133 -3.67 -11.92 -15.98
CA ILE A 133 -2.29 -12.36 -15.80
C ILE A 133 -2.10 -13.06 -14.46
N SER A 134 -2.67 -12.53 -13.37
CA SER A 134 -2.62 -13.13 -12.04
C SER A 134 -3.22 -14.54 -12.05
N ASN A 135 -4.41 -14.69 -12.59
CA ASN A 135 -5.07 -16.00 -12.71
C ASN A 135 -4.24 -16.99 -13.55
N TYR A 136 -3.65 -16.51 -14.65
CA TYR A 136 -2.76 -17.33 -15.46
C TYR A 136 -1.56 -17.82 -14.65
N LEU A 137 -0.86 -16.91 -13.94
CA LEU A 137 0.29 -17.24 -13.12
C LEU A 137 -0.08 -18.24 -12.00
N HIS A 138 -1.15 -17.98 -11.25
CA HIS A 138 -1.62 -18.87 -10.18
C HIS A 138 -1.95 -20.29 -10.69
N ASN A 139 -2.53 -20.39 -11.88
CA ASN A 139 -2.84 -21.69 -12.48
C ASN A 139 -1.58 -22.41 -12.97
N GLN A 140 -0.63 -21.70 -13.56
CA GLN A 140 0.58 -22.31 -14.11
C GLN A 140 1.56 -22.74 -13.00
N ILE A 141 1.78 -21.92 -11.99
CA ILE A 141 2.75 -22.21 -10.93
C ILE A 141 2.38 -23.49 -10.15
N LYS A 142 1.10 -23.77 -9.97
CA LYS A 142 0.60 -24.99 -9.32
C LYS A 142 0.91 -26.27 -10.10
N THR A 143 1.17 -26.17 -11.40
CA THR A 143 1.52 -27.33 -12.23
C THR A 143 3.00 -27.68 -12.15
N VAL A 144 3.84 -26.80 -11.62
CA VAL A 144 5.27 -27.01 -11.53
C VAL A 144 5.56 -27.89 -10.31
N LYS A 145 6.29 -29.00 -10.57
CA LYS A 145 6.66 -29.94 -9.53
C LYS A 145 7.53 -29.29 -8.45
N ASP A 146 7.39 -29.74 -7.22
CA ASP A 146 8.17 -29.32 -6.04
C ASP A 146 8.03 -27.83 -5.67
N ILE A 147 7.05 -27.10 -6.22
CA ILE A 147 6.68 -25.77 -5.78
C ILE A 147 5.64 -25.85 -4.66
N ILE A 148 5.86 -25.07 -3.61
CA ILE A 148 4.94 -24.85 -2.49
C ILE A 148 4.46 -23.41 -2.60
N VAL A 149 3.17 -23.23 -2.88
CA VAL A 149 2.55 -21.89 -2.94
C VAL A 149 1.91 -21.56 -1.59
N TYR A 150 2.14 -20.36 -1.09
CA TYR A 150 1.57 -19.86 0.15
C TYR A 150 0.48 -18.82 -0.12
N GLY A 151 -0.53 -18.79 0.74
CA GLY A 151 -1.68 -17.90 0.64
C GLY A 151 -2.96 -18.63 0.24
N GLU A 152 -4.02 -17.86 0.02
CA GLU A 152 -5.32 -18.40 -0.37
C GLU A 152 -5.36 -18.74 -1.86
N GLU A 153 -6.17 -19.75 -2.21
CA GLU A 153 -6.51 -20.02 -3.60
C GLU A 153 -7.53 -18.96 -4.09
N ASN A 154 -7.35 -18.51 -5.33
CA ASN A 154 -8.25 -17.54 -5.97
C ASN A 154 -8.27 -16.15 -5.31
N THR A 155 -7.12 -15.62 -5.02
CA THR A 155 -7.00 -14.21 -4.60
C THR A 155 -7.04 -13.29 -5.82
N ASP A 156 -7.66 -12.11 -5.67
CA ASP A 156 -7.62 -11.04 -6.70
C ASP A 156 -6.27 -10.31 -6.73
N SER A 157 -5.30 -10.77 -5.95
CA SER A 157 -3.99 -10.15 -5.84
C SER A 157 -3.02 -10.66 -6.90
N PRO A 158 -2.24 -9.80 -7.55
CA PRO A 158 -1.21 -10.19 -8.50
C PRO A 158 0.05 -10.77 -7.86
N ILE A 159 0.05 -10.97 -6.54
CA ILE A 159 1.20 -11.47 -5.79
C ILE A 159 1.08 -12.97 -5.57
N VAL A 160 2.09 -13.72 -6.01
CA VAL A 160 2.24 -15.14 -5.74
C VAL A 160 3.47 -15.35 -4.87
N THR A 161 3.27 -15.95 -3.69
CA THR A 161 4.35 -16.29 -2.77
C THR A 161 4.60 -17.80 -2.83
N PHE A 162 5.83 -18.19 -3.05
CA PHE A 162 6.17 -19.60 -3.20
C PHE A 162 7.58 -19.94 -2.71
N ASN A 163 7.79 -21.21 -2.42
CA ASN A 163 9.11 -21.83 -2.26
C ASN A 163 9.26 -23.02 -3.18
N VAL A 164 10.49 -23.37 -3.50
CA VAL A 164 10.85 -24.65 -4.14
C VAL A 164 11.35 -25.58 -3.04
N LYS A 165 10.85 -26.82 -3.02
CA LYS A 165 11.20 -27.79 -2.00
C LYS A 165 12.72 -27.99 -1.92
N ASP A 166 13.24 -28.01 -0.70
CA ASP A 166 14.66 -28.22 -0.39
C ASP A 166 15.63 -27.20 -1.04
N GLN A 167 15.12 -26.05 -1.50
CA GLN A 167 15.91 -24.97 -2.08
C GLN A 167 15.78 -23.68 -1.28
N HIS A 168 16.85 -22.90 -1.21
CA HIS A 168 16.80 -21.59 -0.56
C HIS A 168 16.23 -20.53 -1.52
N PRO A 169 15.28 -19.66 -1.08
CA PRO A 169 14.65 -18.65 -1.97
C PRO A 169 15.63 -17.71 -2.67
N HIS A 170 16.73 -17.33 -2.01
CA HIS A 170 17.77 -16.51 -2.65
C HIS A 170 18.48 -17.22 -3.81
N ASP A 171 18.71 -18.54 -3.70
CA ASP A 171 19.32 -19.30 -4.78
C ASP A 171 18.39 -19.39 -5.98
N ILE A 172 17.10 -19.65 -5.73
CA ILE A 172 16.06 -19.61 -6.78
C ILE A 172 16.00 -18.24 -7.45
N SER A 173 15.96 -17.16 -6.66
CA SER A 173 15.97 -15.79 -7.18
C SER A 173 17.17 -15.53 -8.08
N THR A 174 18.36 -15.95 -7.67
CA THR A 174 19.60 -15.78 -8.45
C THR A 174 19.58 -16.59 -9.75
N ILE A 175 19.04 -17.82 -9.70
CA ILE A 175 18.97 -18.69 -10.87
C ILE A 175 18.01 -18.12 -11.91
N ILE A 176 16.80 -17.76 -11.52
CA ILE A 176 15.78 -17.29 -12.47
C ILE A 176 16.06 -15.88 -12.99
N ASP A 177 16.84 -15.06 -12.27
CA ASP A 177 17.33 -13.76 -12.77
C ASP A 177 18.16 -13.92 -14.04
N ASN A 178 18.93 -15.00 -14.18
CA ASN A 178 19.66 -15.30 -15.42
C ASN A 178 18.74 -15.58 -16.62
N TYR A 179 17.47 -15.84 -16.39
CA TYR A 179 16.44 -15.99 -17.42
C TYR A 179 15.61 -14.71 -17.63
N GLY A 180 16.02 -13.59 -17.02
CA GLY A 180 15.32 -12.31 -17.12
C GLY A 180 14.04 -12.25 -16.30
N ILE A 181 13.87 -13.10 -15.28
CA ILE A 181 12.70 -13.14 -14.40
C ILE A 181 13.10 -12.57 -13.04
N ALA A 182 12.60 -11.38 -12.72
CA ALA A 182 12.84 -10.72 -11.45
C ALA A 182 11.80 -11.15 -10.41
N ILE A 183 12.26 -11.72 -9.28
CA ILE A 183 11.44 -12.00 -8.11
C ILE A 183 12.07 -11.38 -6.87
N ARG A 184 11.27 -11.23 -5.82
CA ARG A 184 11.76 -10.81 -4.52
C ARG A 184 11.89 -12.03 -3.61
N ALA A 185 13.10 -12.29 -3.08
CA ALA A 185 13.32 -13.32 -2.07
C ALA A 185 13.63 -12.69 -0.71
N GLY A 186 13.17 -13.32 0.38
CA GLY A 186 13.46 -12.90 1.74
C GLY A 186 12.29 -13.01 2.71
N GLN A 187 12.38 -12.31 3.83
CA GLN A 187 11.33 -12.29 4.87
C GLN A 187 10.17 -11.31 4.57
N HIS A 188 10.26 -10.51 3.53
CA HIS A 188 9.24 -9.53 3.10
C HIS A 188 8.81 -8.54 4.19
N CYS A 189 9.72 -8.16 5.10
CA CYS A 189 9.45 -7.35 6.29
C CYS A 189 8.35 -7.96 7.20
N CYS A 190 8.21 -9.27 7.22
CA CYS A 190 7.12 -10.00 7.86
C CYS A 190 7.62 -11.26 8.59
N GLY A 191 8.69 -11.12 9.42
CA GLY A 191 9.29 -12.21 10.17
C GLY A 191 8.30 -13.08 10.93
N PRO A 192 7.35 -12.50 11.73
CA PRO A 192 6.36 -13.29 12.46
C PRO A 192 5.47 -14.19 11.57
N LEU A 193 5.20 -13.76 10.33
CA LEU A 193 4.46 -14.59 9.38
C LEU A 193 5.32 -15.73 8.85
N MET A 194 6.61 -15.49 8.61
CA MET A 194 7.54 -16.57 8.23
C MET A 194 7.64 -17.64 9.32
N ASP A 195 7.72 -17.21 10.59
CA ASP A 195 7.73 -18.13 11.74
C ASP A 195 6.44 -18.95 11.81
N LEU A 196 5.28 -18.32 11.59
CA LEU A 196 3.97 -18.99 11.56
C LEU A 196 3.88 -20.05 10.45
N LEU A 197 4.48 -19.75 9.29
CA LEU A 197 4.54 -20.66 8.15
C LEU A 197 5.63 -21.75 8.31
N GLY A 198 6.48 -21.66 9.33
CA GLY A 198 7.59 -22.59 9.57
C GLY A 198 8.70 -22.47 8.51
N ILE A 199 8.89 -21.28 7.94
CA ILE A 199 9.90 -21.00 6.92
C ILE A 199 10.76 -19.79 7.30
N ASN A 200 11.99 -19.75 6.80
CA ASN A 200 12.91 -18.64 7.07
C ASN A 200 12.73 -17.48 6.05
N ALA A 201 12.26 -17.79 4.86
CA ALA A 201 12.07 -16.87 3.75
C ALA A 201 11.17 -17.48 2.66
N SER A 202 10.69 -16.64 1.74
CA SER A 202 9.99 -17.08 0.53
C SER A 202 10.35 -16.21 -0.67
#